data_2ddd3d8f372eaac4f8d1c19c335433f2
#
_entry.id   2ddd3d8f372eaac4f8d1c19c335433f2
#
_cell.length_a   1.000
_cell.length_b   1.000
_cell.length_c   1.000
_cell.angle_alpha   90.00
_cell.angle_beta   90.00
_cell.angle_gamma   90.00
#
_symmetry.space_group_name_H-M   'P 1'
#
loop_
_entity.id
_entity.type
_entity.pdbx_description
1 polymer ?
#
loop_
_entity_poly.entity_id
_entity_poly.type
_entity_poly.pdbx_seq_one_letter_code
_entity_poly.pdbx_strand_id
1 'polypeptide(L)'
;MKKTSIALACCLAAFGATAQTKKTTVAKKPVAKVAPKPAAPALSMKNTLDSASYSFGSSMGTGLKSNGITTLNYDLLLKGLKDAFGDKDLMLDRTQAQEAINNLFMAKSKAKFAAVIEEGRAFLENNKKVDGVKTTASGLQYFVVKAGNGPRPSADATVLVNYKGRLLNGKQFDSNEGRDPVELNVGGVIQGWTEGLQLMNEGSTYRFFIPSELAYGERGAGQNIMPYSTLIFEVELVKVK
;
A
#
# COMPACT_ATOMS: atom_id res chain seq x y z
N MET A 1 36.84 39.01 18.30
CA MET A 1 36.98 40.33 19.00
C MET A 1 35.60 40.84 19.32
N LYS A 2 35.43 41.23 20.62
CA LYS A 2 34.37 42.04 21.24
C LYS A 2 32.95 41.50 21.30
N LYS A 3 32.68 40.94 22.40
CA LYS A 3 31.71 41.06 23.53
C LYS A 3 31.01 42.41 23.59
N THR A 4 29.68 42.42 23.81
CA THR A 4 29.05 43.37 24.75
C THR A 4 27.75 42.78 25.29
N SER A 5 27.79 42.48 26.59
CA SER A 5 26.65 42.30 27.47
C SER A 5 26.10 43.67 27.89
N ILE A 6 24.78 43.80 28.02
CA ILE A 6 24.18 44.85 28.86
C ILE A 6 23.08 44.22 29.70
N ALA A 7 23.36 44.19 31.01
CA ALA A 7 22.40 44.02 32.08
C ALA A 7 21.96 45.39 32.54
N LEU A 8 20.69 45.55 32.89
CA LEU A 8 20.32 46.62 33.81
C LEU A 8 19.13 46.23 34.68
N ALA A 9 19.28 46.54 35.92
CA ALA A 9 18.61 46.15 37.11
C ALA A 9 17.43 47.08 37.54
N CYS A 10 16.60 46.50 38.42
CA CYS A 10 15.87 47.10 39.54
C CYS A 10 14.97 48.34 39.35
N CYS A 11 13.70 48.20 39.81
CA CYS A 11 13.21 49.03 40.89
C CYS A 11 11.99 48.41 41.60
N LEU A 12 12.13 48.19 42.90
CA LEU A 12 11.08 47.92 43.88
C LEU A 12 10.22 49.18 44.13
N ALA A 13 8.91 48.98 44.18
CA ALA A 13 8.06 49.88 45.02
C ALA A 13 6.95 49.05 45.66
N ALA A 14 7.01 48.94 46.96
CA ALA A 14 6.00 48.35 47.82
C ALA A 14 4.88 49.37 48.09
N PHE A 15 3.63 48.99 47.90
CA PHE A 15 2.48 49.62 48.55
C PHE A 15 1.60 48.54 49.16
N GLY A 16 1.56 48.52 50.46
CA GLY A 16 0.66 47.70 51.26
C GLY A 16 -0.78 48.25 51.22
N ALA A 17 -1.70 47.33 50.94
CA ALA A 17 -3.11 47.52 51.22
C ALA A 17 -3.64 46.24 51.87
N THR A 18 -3.95 46.37 53.18
CA THR A 18 -4.62 45.32 53.95
C THR A 18 -6.08 45.25 53.54
N ALA A 19 -6.46 44.19 52.88
CA ALA A 19 -7.88 43.83 52.66
C ALA A 19 -8.20 42.53 53.42
N GLN A 20 -9.02 42.68 54.44
CA GLN A 20 -9.66 41.57 55.18
C GLN A 20 -10.56 40.78 54.27
N THR A 21 -10.17 39.59 53.95
CA THR A 21 -11.06 38.63 53.26
C THR A 21 -11.76 37.76 54.29
N LYS A 22 -13.09 37.85 54.32
CA LYS A 22 -13.98 36.91 54.99
C LYS A 22 -13.75 35.50 54.51
N LYS A 23 -13.37 34.58 55.38
CA LYS A 23 -13.36 33.18 55.14
C LYS A 23 -14.78 32.65 54.90
N THR A 24 -15.16 32.42 53.66
CA THR A 24 -16.34 31.62 53.32
C THR A 24 -15.93 30.17 53.32
N THR A 25 -16.34 29.41 54.30
CA THR A 25 -16.18 27.95 54.37
C THR A 25 -17.10 27.31 53.35
N VAL A 26 -16.56 26.94 52.19
CA VAL A 26 -17.28 26.08 51.25
C VAL A 26 -17.20 24.65 51.76
N ALA A 27 -18.32 24.11 52.18
CA ALA A 27 -18.46 22.72 52.57
C ALA A 27 -18.13 21.81 51.38
N LYS A 28 -17.04 21.05 51.44
CA LYS A 28 -16.72 19.99 50.47
C LYS A 28 -17.78 18.91 50.58
N LYS A 29 -18.61 18.74 49.51
CA LYS A 29 -19.42 17.55 49.31
C LYS A 29 -18.50 16.31 49.34
N PRO A 30 -18.89 15.25 50.04
CA PRO A 30 -18.11 14.01 50.03
C PRO A 30 -18.07 13.46 48.62
N VAL A 31 -16.86 13.32 48.08
CA VAL A 31 -16.61 12.56 46.82
C VAL A 31 -16.96 11.11 47.09
N ALA A 32 -18.03 10.62 46.48
CA ALA A 32 -18.39 9.21 46.52
C ALA A 32 -17.19 8.40 46.04
N LYS A 33 -16.64 7.53 46.92
CA LYS A 33 -15.64 6.54 46.51
C LYS A 33 -16.27 5.66 45.46
N VAL A 34 -15.86 5.82 44.18
CA VAL A 34 -16.15 4.89 43.11
C VAL A 34 -15.57 3.55 43.56
N ALA A 35 -16.43 2.58 43.79
CA ALA A 35 -15.98 1.21 44.08
C ALA A 35 -15.09 0.71 42.92
N PRO A 36 -13.95 0.06 43.22
CA PRO A 36 -13.10 -0.48 42.18
C PRO A 36 -13.92 -1.47 41.34
N LYS A 37 -13.94 -1.28 40.02
CA LYS A 37 -14.52 -2.23 39.06
C LYS A 37 -13.95 -3.61 39.36
N PRO A 38 -14.77 -4.67 39.50
CA PRO A 38 -14.26 -6.01 39.77
C PRO A 38 -13.18 -6.35 38.75
N ALA A 39 -12.00 -6.76 39.21
CA ALA A 39 -10.95 -7.23 38.34
C ALA A 39 -11.50 -8.42 37.55
N ALA A 40 -11.35 -8.39 36.21
CA ALA A 40 -11.69 -9.55 35.39
C ALA A 40 -10.94 -10.76 35.92
N PRO A 41 -11.59 -11.97 35.99
CA PRO A 41 -10.93 -13.17 36.48
C PRO A 41 -9.67 -13.41 35.68
N ALA A 42 -8.57 -13.71 36.38
CA ALA A 42 -7.29 -14.01 35.72
C ALA A 42 -7.49 -15.24 34.80
N LEU A 43 -7.28 -15.04 33.50
CA LEU A 43 -7.33 -16.11 32.51
C LEU A 43 -6.15 -17.08 32.80
N SER A 44 -6.43 -18.38 32.93
CA SER A 44 -5.41 -19.42 33.14
C SER A 44 -5.66 -20.57 32.17
N MET A 45 -4.61 -21.13 31.60
CA MET A 45 -4.66 -22.31 30.75
C MET A 45 -4.67 -23.57 31.63
N LYS A 46 -5.83 -24.18 31.81
CA LYS A 46 -6.03 -25.33 32.71
C LYS A 46 -6.09 -26.68 31.99
N ASN A 47 -6.32 -26.66 30.69
CA ASN A 47 -6.51 -27.85 29.87
C ASN A 47 -6.06 -27.60 28.42
N THR A 48 -6.11 -28.68 27.62
CA THR A 48 -5.72 -28.62 26.20
C THR A 48 -6.57 -27.65 25.38
N LEU A 49 -7.85 -27.54 25.67
CA LEU A 49 -8.75 -26.62 24.95
C LEU A 49 -8.38 -25.16 25.21
N ASP A 50 -8.05 -24.81 26.46
CA ASP A 50 -7.63 -23.44 26.81
C ASP A 50 -6.33 -23.08 26.08
N SER A 51 -5.36 -24.00 26.07
CA SER A 51 -4.08 -23.81 25.36
C SER A 51 -4.27 -23.68 23.85
N ALA A 52 -5.12 -24.51 23.25
CA ALA A 52 -5.45 -24.43 21.83
C ALA A 52 -6.16 -23.14 21.48
N SER A 53 -7.14 -22.71 22.27
CA SER A 53 -7.90 -21.47 22.06
C SER A 53 -6.98 -20.24 22.08
N TYR A 54 -6.06 -20.17 23.05
CA TYR A 54 -5.07 -19.10 23.10
C TYR A 54 -4.13 -19.14 21.88
N SER A 55 -3.70 -20.35 21.49
CA SER A 55 -2.82 -20.54 20.35
C SER A 55 -3.45 -20.11 19.02
N PHE A 56 -4.73 -20.40 18.80
CA PHE A 56 -5.47 -19.89 17.64
C PHE A 56 -5.48 -18.36 17.62
N GLY A 57 -5.81 -17.71 18.73
CA GLY A 57 -5.81 -16.26 18.83
C GLY A 57 -4.43 -15.64 18.60
N SER A 58 -3.37 -16.19 19.22
CA SER A 58 -2.02 -15.67 19.08
C SER A 58 -1.44 -15.87 17.69
N SER A 59 -1.69 -17.02 17.06
CA SER A 59 -1.26 -17.32 15.69
C SER A 59 -1.95 -16.40 14.67
N MET A 60 -3.27 -16.24 14.79
CA MET A 60 -4.04 -15.31 13.96
C MET A 60 -3.55 -13.87 14.16
N GLY A 61 -3.38 -13.42 15.40
CA GLY A 61 -2.89 -12.08 15.71
C GLY A 61 -1.48 -11.81 15.14
N THR A 62 -0.59 -12.79 15.22
CA THR A 62 0.76 -12.70 14.65
C THR A 62 0.70 -12.61 13.12
N GLY A 63 -0.11 -13.43 12.47
CA GLY A 63 -0.31 -13.40 11.02
C GLY A 63 -0.92 -12.08 10.53
N LEU A 64 -1.92 -11.55 11.24
CA LEU A 64 -2.51 -10.25 10.92
C LEU A 64 -1.51 -9.11 11.10
N LYS A 65 -0.75 -9.13 12.20
CA LYS A 65 0.27 -8.12 12.49
C LYS A 65 1.37 -8.08 11.43
N SER A 66 1.83 -9.22 10.94
CA SER A 66 2.83 -9.29 9.85
C SER A 66 2.33 -8.64 8.55
N ASN A 67 1.00 -8.60 8.34
CA ASN A 67 0.35 -7.94 7.22
C ASN A 67 -0.11 -6.49 7.53
N GLY A 68 0.39 -5.90 8.63
CA GLY A 68 0.11 -4.51 8.99
C GLY A 68 -1.23 -4.27 9.67
N ILE A 69 -1.98 -5.32 10.04
CA ILE A 69 -3.22 -5.21 10.82
C ILE A 69 -2.86 -5.31 12.30
N THR A 70 -2.82 -4.19 12.99
CA THR A 70 -2.34 -4.09 14.38
C THR A 70 -3.43 -4.17 15.43
N THR A 71 -4.70 -4.11 15.03
CA THR A 71 -5.85 -4.19 15.93
C THR A 71 -7.10 -4.69 15.19
N LEU A 72 -8.01 -5.30 15.93
CA LEU A 72 -9.35 -5.70 15.48
C LEU A 72 -10.39 -5.25 16.51
N ASN A 73 -11.65 -5.25 16.13
CA ASN A 73 -12.75 -5.19 17.09
C ASN A 73 -12.93 -6.60 17.70
N TYR A 74 -12.39 -6.78 18.91
CA TYR A 74 -12.36 -8.08 19.58
C TYR A 74 -13.77 -8.57 19.95
N ASP A 75 -14.72 -7.67 20.24
CA ASP A 75 -16.10 -8.04 20.56
C ASP A 75 -16.81 -8.62 19.33
N LEU A 76 -16.65 -7.99 18.17
CA LEU A 76 -17.19 -8.52 16.91
C LEU A 76 -16.49 -9.80 16.47
N LEU A 77 -15.17 -9.91 16.66
CA LEU A 77 -14.43 -11.14 16.38
C LEU A 77 -14.95 -12.31 17.22
N LEU A 78 -15.08 -12.09 18.54
CA LEU A 78 -15.61 -13.11 19.45
C LEU A 78 -17.06 -13.45 19.14
N LYS A 79 -17.89 -12.46 18.76
CA LYS A 79 -19.27 -12.69 18.33
C LYS A 79 -19.31 -13.56 17.07
N GLY A 80 -18.52 -13.25 16.05
CA GLY A 80 -18.47 -14.03 14.82
C GLY A 80 -18.06 -15.49 15.06
N LEU A 81 -17.07 -15.73 15.94
CA LEU A 81 -16.70 -17.09 16.35
C LEU A 81 -17.87 -17.82 17.05
N LYS A 82 -18.55 -17.15 17.99
CA LYS A 82 -19.69 -17.74 18.71
C LYS A 82 -20.90 -18.02 17.80
N ASP A 83 -21.16 -17.14 16.84
CA ASP A 83 -22.25 -17.32 15.90
C ASP A 83 -21.97 -18.51 14.97
N ALA A 84 -20.74 -18.62 14.46
CA ALA A 84 -20.32 -19.72 13.60
C ALA A 84 -20.32 -21.08 14.31
N PHE A 85 -19.84 -21.15 15.57
CA PHE A 85 -19.87 -22.39 16.34
C PHE A 85 -21.28 -22.78 16.83
N GLY A 86 -22.19 -21.81 16.90
CA GLY A 86 -23.56 -22.03 17.36
C GLY A 86 -24.57 -22.19 16.22
N ASP A 87 -24.12 -22.38 14.99
CA ASP A 87 -24.95 -22.51 13.77
C ASP A 87 -26.02 -21.40 13.65
N LYS A 88 -25.65 -20.17 14.08
CA LYS A 88 -26.52 -19.00 14.00
C LYS A 88 -26.39 -18.30 12.65
N ASP A 89 -27.42 -17.53 12.30
CA ASP A 89 -27.33 -16.63 11.14
C ASP A 89 -26.17 -15.64 11.31
N LEU A 90 -25.29 -15.63 10.33
CA LEU A 90 -24.15 -14.73 10.31
C LEU A 90 -24.58 -13.33 9.89
N MET A 91 -23.96 -12.30 10.47
CA MET A 91 -24.26 -10.88 10.16
C MET A 91 -23.87 -10.49 8.74
N LEU A 92 -22.93 -11.21 8.13
CA LEU A 92 -22.45 -11.02 6.77
C LEU A 92 -22.54 -12.35 6.04
N ASP A 93 -23.01 -12.32 4.80
CA ASP A 93 -22.88 -13.47 3.91
C ASP A 93 -21.42 -13.71 3.53
N ARG A 94 -21.15 -14.83 2.85
CA ARG A 94 -19.80 -15.23 2.47
C ARG A 94 -19.11 -14.19 1.56
N THR A 95 -19.84 -13.59 0.65
CA THR A 95 -19.31 -12.59 -0.29
C THR A 95 -18.95 -11.30 0.45
N GLN A 96 -19.88 -10.79 1.26
CA GLN A 96 -19.67 -9.59 2.09
C GLN A 96 -18.49 -9.77 3.05
N ALA A 97 -18.37 -10.93 3.68
CA ALA A 97 -17.26 -11.24 4.59
C ALA A 97 -15.92 -11.24 3.86
N GLN A 98 -15.85 -11.87 2.68
CA GLN A 98 -14.63 -11.89 1.87
C GLN A 98 -14.24 -10.49 1.39
N GLU A 99 -15.20 -9.69 0.94
CA GLU A 99 -14.97 -8.30 0.51
C GLU A 99 -14.45 -7.43 1.66
N ALA A 100 -15.05 -7.53 2.85
CA ALA A 100 -14.62 -6.79 4.03
C ALA A 100 -13.16 -7.11 4.41
N ILE A 101 -12.80 -8.40 4.38
CA ILE A 101 -11.43 -8.86 4.65
C ILE A 101 -10.47 -8.33 3.57
N ASN A 102 -10.80 -8.49 2.30
CA ASN A 102 -9.97 -8.03 1.18
C ASN A 102 -9.75 -6.51 1.26
N ASN A 103 -10.81 -5.74 1.49
CA ASN A 103 -10.73 -4.28 1.59
C ASN A 103 -9.81 -3.82 2.74
N LEU A 104 -9.85 -4.53 3.89
CA LEU A 104 -8.96 -4.24 5.00
C LEU A 104 -7.49 -4.49 4.63
N PHE A 105 -7.19 -5.63 4.01
CA PHE A 105 -5.83 -5.96 3.57
C PHE A 105 -5.33 -4.99 2.49
N MET A 106 -6.17 -4.67 1.50
CA MET A 106 -5.83 -3.69 0.45
C MET A 106 -5.53 -2.31 1.03
N ALA A 107 -6.36 -1.82 1.96
CA ALA A 107 -6.14 -0.52 2.62
C ALA A 107 -4.80 -0.48 3.36
N LYS A 108 -4.45 -1.57 4.08
CA LYS A 108 -3.17 -1.69 4.79
C LYS A 108 -1.99 -1.81 3.84
N SER A 109 -2.12 -2.57 2.76
CA SER A 109 -1.11 -2.67 1.71
C SER A 109 -0.85 -1.30 1.07
N LYS A 110 -1.89 -0.59 0.63
CA LYS A 110 -1.76 0.76 0.06
C LYS A 110 -1.08 1.74 1.03
N ALA A 111 -1.44 1.72 2.31
CA ALA A 111 -0.80 2.55 3.31
C ALA A 111 0.70 2.23 3.47
N LYS A 112 1.07 0.96 3.46
CA LYS A 112 2.47 0.50 3.55
C LYS A 112 3.30 0.95 2.35
N PHE A 113 2.73 0.93 1.15
CA PHE A 113 3.40 1.27 -0.11
C PHE A 113 3.02 2.67 -0.65
N ALA A 114 2.49 3.55 0.21
CA ALA A 114 2.04 4.88 -0.19
C ALA A 114 3.12 5.69 -0.93
N ALA A 115 4.37 5.58 -0.51
CA ALA A 115 5.50 6.26 -1.16
C ALA A 115 5.73 5.74 -2.59
N VAL A 116 5.64 4.42 -2.82
CA VAL A 116 5.80 3.81 -4.15
C VAL A 116 4.66 4.23 -5.07
N ILE A 117 3.43 4.23 -4.55
CA ILE A 117 2.24 4.67 -5.29
C ILE A 117 2.38 6.14 -5.71
N GLU A 118 2.79 7.01 -4.78
CA GLU A 118 2.93 8.44 -5.05
C GLU A 118 4.08 8.72 -6.03
N GLU A 119 5.22 8.04 -5.89
CA GLU A 119 6.34 8.12 -6.84
C GLU A 119 5.89 7.72 -8.25
N GLY A 120 5.18 6.61 -8.39
CA GLY A 120 4.64 6.14 -9.67
C GLY A 120 3.65 7.12 -10.28
N ARG A 121 2.71 7.63 -9.47
CA ARG A 121 1.71 8.62 -9.89
C ARG A 121 2.40 9.91 -10.37
N ALA A 122 3.30 10.46 -9.57
CA ALA A 122 4.02 11.70 -9.89
C ALA A 122 4.88 11.53 -11.17
N PHE A 123 5.54 10.39 -11.31
CA PHE A 123 6.29 10.07 -12.52
C PHE A 123 5.40 10.08 -13.76
N LEU A 124 4.28 9.35 -13.76
CA LEU A 124 3.38 9.25 -14.90
C LEU A 124 2.73 10.60 -15.23
N GLU A 125 2.34 11.40 -14.21
CA GLU A 125 1.81 12.74 -14.38
C GLU A 125 2.80 13.71 -15.04
N ASN A 126 4.08 13.56 -14.77
CA ASN A 126 5.12 14.36 -15.41
C ASN A 126 5.49 13.81 -16.78
N ASN A 127 5.58 12.49 -16.92
CA ASN A 127 5.99 11.83 -18.15
C ASN A 127 5.02 12.08 -19.32
N LYS A 128 3.70 12.16 -19.04
CA LYS A 128 2.70 12.50 -20.10
C LYS A 128 2.86 13.89 -20.73
N LYS A 129 3.66 14.77 -20.08
CA LYS A 129 3.95 16.12 -20.58
C LYS A 129 5.22 16.15 -21.43
N VAL A 130 5.96 15.04 -21.47
CA VAL A 130 7.19 14.91 -22.27
C VAL A 130 6.79 14.81 -23.74
N ASP A 131 7.44 15.61 -24.58
CA ASP A 131 7.16 15.60 -26.01
C ASP A 131 7.37 14.20 -26.62
N GLY A 132 6.42 13.79 -27.47
CA GLY A 132 6.41 12.46 -28.10
C GLY A 132 5.85 11.33 -27.22
N VAL A 133 5.60 11.54 -25.93
CA VAL A 133 4.92 10.55 -25.08
C VAL A 133 3.42 10.59 -25.37
N LYS A 134 2.84 9.42 -25.57
CA LYS A 134 1.41 9.22 -25.78
C LYS A 134 0.82 8.44 -24.62
N THR A 135 -0.45 8.73 -24.30
CA THR A 135 -1.19 8.05 -23.22
C THR A 135 -2.45 7.44 -23.79
N THR A 136 -2.71 6.18 -23.48
CA THR A 136 -3.95 5.48 -23.88
C THR A 136 -5.06 5.69 -22.86
N ALA A 137 -6.27 5.22 -23.16
CA ALA A 137 -7.42 5.30 -22.27
C ALA A 137 -7.24 4.50 -20.97
N SER A 138 -6.45 3.41 -20.99
CA SER A 138 -6.13 2.60 -19.81
C SER A 138 -5.10 3.26 -18.88
N GLY A 139 -4.40 4.31 -19.35
CA GLY A 139 -3.31 4.97 -18.64
C GLY A 139 -1.93 4.44 -19.01
N LEU A 140 -1.81 3.47 -19.93
CA LEU A 140 -0.52 3.08 -20.50
C LEU A 140 0.10 4.29 -21.19
N GLN A 141 1.37 4.58 -20.91
CA GLN A 141 2.12 5.58 -21.64
C GLN A 141 3.20 4.93 -22.49
N TYR A 142 3.44 5.49 -23.67
CA TYR A 142 4.48 4.98 -24.56
C TYR A 142 5.15 6.07 -25.37
N PHE A 143 6.39 5.81 -25.74
CA PHE A 143 7.21 6.63 -26.61
C PHE A 143 7.76 5.77 -27.74
N VAL A 144 7.64 6.25 -28.98
CA VAL A 144 8.18 5.56 -30.16
C VAL A 144 9.65 5.90 -30.31
N VAL A 145 10.54 4.99 -29.95
CA VAL A 145 12.00 5.14 -30.10
C VAL A 145 12.41 4.96 -31.56
N LYS A 146 11.83 3.94 -32.20
CA LYS A 146 12.04 3.64 -33.62
C LYS A 146 10.72 3.16 -34.21
N ALA A 147 10.31 3.75 -35.29
CA ALA A 147 9.14 3.28 -36.03
C ALA A 147 9.45 2.01 -36.83
N GLY A 148 8.49 1.11 -36.90
CA GLY A 148 8.50 -0.05 -37.79
C GLY A 148 7.47 0.10 -38.91
N ASN A 149 7.56 -0.73 -39.90
CA ASN A 149 6.67 -0.73 -41.08
C ASN A 149 6.02 -2.07 -41.38
N GLY A 150 6.32 -3.11 -40.56
CA GLY A 150 5.71 -4.42 -40.67
C GLY A 150 4.29 -4.50 -40.08
N PRO A 151 3.68 -5.68 -40.04
CA PRO A 151 2.35 -5.89 -39.50
C PRO A 151 2.28 -5.57 -38.01
N ARG A 152 1.05 -5.31 -37.53
CA ARG A 152 0.75 -5.20 -36.09
C ARG A 152 0.23 -6.54 -35.58
N PRO A 153 0.64 -6.98 -34.40
CA PRO A 153 0.11 -8.20 -33.82
C PRO A 153 -1.34 -7.98 -33.32
N SER A 154 -2.14 -9.05 -33.46
CA SER A 154 -3.43 -9.16 -32.76
C SER A 154 -3.22 -9.65 -31.32
N ALA A 155 -4.30 -9.66 -30.52
CA ALA A 155 -4.25 -10.09 -29.12
C ALA A 155 -3.89 -11.57 -28.94
N ASP A 156 -4.15 -12.41 -29.94
CA ASP A 156 -3.87 -13.84 -29.98
C ASP A 156 -2.57 -14.20 -30.71
N ALA A 157 -1.89 -13.20 -31.29
CA ALA A 157 -0.64 -13.41 -32.03
C ALA A 157 0.50 -13.87 -31.12
N THR A 158 1.44 -14.58 -31.72
CA THR A 158 2.75 -14.87 -31.16
C THR A 158 3.78 -13.90 -31.73
N VAL A 159 4.64 -13.36 -30.91
CA VAL A 159 5.65 -12.38 -31.31
C VAL A 159 7.04 -12.77 -30.84
N LEU A 160 8.06 -12.29 -31.55
CA LEU A 160 9.46 -12.31 -31.10
C LEU A 160 9.84 -10.89 -30.68
N VAL A 161 10.36 -10.75 -29.47
CA VAL A 161 10.75 -9.45 -28.92
C VAL A 161 12.13 -9.45 -28.29
N ASN A 162 12.81 -8.32 -28.37
CA ASN A 162 13.89 -7.98 -27.43
C ASN A 162 13.37 -6.97 -26.42
N TYR A 163 13.76 -7.10 -25.16
CA TYR A 163 13.27 -6.19 -24.13
C TYR A 163 14.23 -5.96 -22.98
N LYS A 164 14.00 -4.86 -22.30
CA LYS A 164 14.67 -4.49 -21.07
C LYS A 164 13.66 -3.82 -20.13
N GLY A 165 13.46 -4.40 -18.95
CA GLY A 165 12.55 -3.93 -17.91
C GLY A 165 13.31 -3.26 -16.75
N ARG A 166 12.90 -2.05 -16.36
CA ARG A 166 13.48 -1.27 -15.26
C ARG A 166 12.42 -0.70 -14.34
N LEU A 167 12.81 -0.51 -13.08
CA LEU A 167 12.07 0.27 -12.10
C LEU A 167 12.33 1.77 -12.31
N LEU A 168 11.55 2.65 -11.67
CA LEU A 168 11.73 4.11 -11.74
C LEU A 168 13.11 4.56 -11.25
N ASN A 169 13.69 3.87 -10.28
CA ASN A 169 15.05 4.13 -9.80
C ASN A 169 16.17 3.67 -10.75
N GLY A 170 15.81 3.19 -11.95
CA GLY A 170 16.75 2.71 -12.97
C GLY A 170 17.23 1.26 -12.80
N LYS A 171 16.93 0.60 -11.67
CA LYS A 171 17.33 -0.79 -11.46
C LYS A 171 16.66 -1.69 -12.51
N GLN A 172 17.46 -2.43 -13.27
CA GLN A 172 16.97 -3.45 -14.19
C GLN A 172 16.52 -4.66 -13.38
N PHE A 173 15.32 -5.16 -13.68
CA PHE A 173 14.79 -6.35 -13.03
C PHE A 173 14.68 -7.55 -13.98
N ASP A 174 14.60 -7.29 -15.30
CA ASP A 174 14.52 -8.34 -16.31
C ASP A 174 15.00 -7.83 -17.68
N SER A 175 15.57 -8.70 -18.50
CA SER A 175 15.89 -8.44 -19.91
C SER A 175 16.31 -9.73 -20.63
N ASN A 176 16.25 -9.72 -21.96
CA ASN A 176 16.93 -10.71 -22.80
C ASN A 176 18.15 -10.14 -23.54
N GLU A 177 18.69 -9.01 -23.10
CA GLU A 177 19.87 -8.38 -23.74
C GLU A 177 21.04 -9.37 -23.82
N GLY A 178 21.67 -9.47 -25.00
CA GLY A 178 22.75 -10.42 -25.28
C GLY A 178 22.29 -11.89 -25.49
N ARG A 179 20.99 -12.13 -25.59
CA ARG A 179 20.38 -13.44 -25.90
C ARG A 179 19.48 -13.33 -27.14
N ASP A 180 19.03 -14.47 -27.63
CA ASP A 180 18.07 -14.50 -28.72
C ASP A 180 16.74 -13.84 -28.35
N PRO A 181 15.99 -13.29 -29.34
CA PRO A 181 14.64 -12.78 -29.12
C PRO A 181 13.72 -13.81 -28.46
N VAL A 182 12.94 -13.36 -27.50
CA VAL A 182 12.01 -14.21 -26.75
C VAL A 182 10.69 -14.31 -27.49
N GLU A 183 10.18 -15.54 -27.61
CA GLU A 183 8.85 -15.81 -28.16
C GLU A 183 7.80 -15.66 -27.07
N LEU A 184 6.77 -14.83 -27.32
CA LEU A 184 5.69 -14.54 -26.37
C LEU A 184 4.34 -14.56 -27.09
N ASN A 185 3.31 -15.05 -26.40
CA ASN A 185 1.92 -14.84 -26.81
C ASN A 185 1.45 -13.48 -26.26
N VAL A 186 0.88 -12.62 -27.12
CA VAL A 186 0.44 -11.26 -26.77
C VAL A 186 -0.61 -11.25 -25.64
N GLY A 187 -1.52 -12.24 -25.62
CA GLY A 187 -2.53 -12.38 -24.56
C GLY A 187 -2.02 -13.04 -23.28
N GLY A 188 -0.79 -13.55 -23.26
CA GLY A 188 -0.20 -14.28 -22.13
C GLY A 188 0.71 -13.44 -21.23
N VAL A 189 0.83 -12.14 -21.47
CA VAL A 189 1.71 -11.23 -20.73
C VAL A 189 0.91 -10.24 -19.89
N ILE A 190 1.58 -9.34 -19.14
CA ILE A 190 0.90 -8.29 -18.37
C ILE A 190 0.07 -7.38 -19.28
N GLN A 191 -1.03 -6.81 -18.76
CA GLN A 191 -2.00 -6.04 -19.55
C GLN A 191 -1.36 -4.89 -20.33
N GLY A 192 -0.41 -4.17 -19.71
CA GLY A 192 0.33 -3.09 -20.38
C GLY A 192 1.14 -3.58 -21.60
N TRP A 193 1.63 -4.80 -21.59
CA TRP A 193 2.28 -5.41 -22.76
C TRP A 193 1.27 -5.87 -23.80
N THR A 194 0.19 -6.54 -23.37
CA THR A 194 -0.89 -6.96 -24.28
C THR A 194 -1.43 -5.77 -25.08
N GLU A 195 -1.64 -4.65 -24.42
CA GLU A 195 -2.08 -3.40 -25.07
C GLU A 195 -0.96 -2.78 -25.90
N GLY A 196 0.23 -2.64 -25.31
CA GLY A 196 1.36 -1.96 -25.93
C GLY A 196 1.85 -2.63 -27.22
N LEU A 197 1.97 -3.95 -27.22
CA LEU A 197 2.40 -4.72 -28.41
C LEU A 197 1.45 -4.52 -29.61
N GLN A 198 0.16 -4.43 -29.37
CA GLN A 198 -0.83 -4.18 -30.43
C GLN A 198 -0.77 -2.75 -31.00
N LEU A 199 -0.07 -1.84 -30.36
CA LEU A 199 0.23 -0.50 -30.88
C LEU A 199 1.49 -0.47 -31.76
N MET A 200 2.35 -1.50 -31.65
CA MET A 200 3.62 -1.58 -32.35
C MET A 200 3.47 -2.16 -33.75
N ASN A 201 4.31 -1.69 -34.66
CA ASN A 201 4.53 -2.36 -35.95
C ASN A 201 5.80 -3.22 -35.84
N GLU A 202 5.83 -4.35 -36.54
CA GLU A 202 7.04 -5.16 -36.65
C GLU A 202 8.23 -4.32 -37.12
N GLY A 203 9.40 -4.50 -36.50
CA GLY A 203 10.61 -3.72 -36.68
C GLY A 203 10.68 -2.43 -35.88
N SER A 204 9.66 -2.12 -35.05
CA SER A 204 9.68 -0.94 -34.19
C SER A 204 10.31 -1.19 -32.82
N THR A 205 10.73 -0.12 -32.16
CA THR A 205 11.15 -0.10 -30.76
C THR A 205 10.36 0.94 -30.02
N TYR A 206 9.64 0.52 -28.97
CA TYR A 206 8.85 1.40 -28.12
C TYR A 206 9.38 1.37 -26.71
N ARG A 207 9.20 2.48 -26.00
CA ARG A 207 9.37 2.51 -24.54
C ARG A 207 8.02 2.67 -23.91
N PHE A 208 7.65 1.70 -23.09
CA PHE A 208 6.42 1.68 -22.31
C PHE A 208 6.67 2.15 -20.89
N PHE A 209 5.75 2.95 -20.36
CA PHE A 209 5.69 3.33 -18.96
C PHE A 209 4.35 2.82 -18.45
N ILE A 210 4.42 1.75 -17.67
CA ILE A 210 3.26 0.92 -17.33
C ILE A 210 2.86 1.20 -15.89
N PRO A 211 1.68 1.78 -15.63
CA PRO A 211 1.16 1.90 -14.27
C PRO A 211 0.98 0.51 -13.65
N SER A 212 1.08 0.44 -12.34
CA SER A 212 1.05 -0.84 -11.60
C SER A 212 -0.19 -1.68 -11.90
N GLU A 213 -1.34 -1.04 -12.14
CA GLU A 213 -2.62 -1.66 -12.44
C GLU A 213 -2.60 -2.47 -13.75
N LEU A 214 -1.75 -2.08 -14.69
CA LEU A 214 -1.54 -2.77 -15.96
C LEU A 214 -0.32 -3.71 -15.93
N ALA A 215 0.30 -3.88 -14.76
CA ALA A 215 1.46 -4.72 -14.52
C ALA A 215 1.19 -5.76 -13.42
N TYR A 216 1.87 -5.67 -12.30
CA TYR A 216 1.78 -6.66 -11.21
C TYR A 216 0.93 -6.19 -10.01
N GLY A 217 0.37 -4.98 -10.07
CA GLY A 217 -0.59 -4.44 -9.11
C GLY A 217 -0.10 -4.48 -7.66
N GLU A 218 -1.02 -4.82 -6.78
CA GLU A 218 -0.80 -4.88 -5.33
C GLU A 218 0.08 -6.04 -4.85
N ARG A 219 0.35 -7.01 -5.72
CA ARG A 219 1.16 -8.20 -5.38
C ARG A 219 2.64 -7.97 -5.64
N GLY A 220 2.98 -7.12 -6.63
CA GLY A 220 4.33 -7.06 -7.15
C GLY A 220 4.75 -8.37 -7.82
N ALA A 221 6.06 -8.57 -8.06
CA ALA A 221 6.58 -9.81 -8.63
C ALA A 221 7.95 -10.15 -8.08
N GLY A 222 8.09 -11.39 -7.61
CA GLY A 222 9.35 -11.89 -7.03
C GLY A 222 9.89 -11.01 -5.92
N GLN A 223 11.22 -10.90 -5.85
CA GLN A 223 11.90 -10.03 -4.87
C GLN A 223 12.28 -8.65 -5.44
N ASN A 224 12.12 -8.46 -6.75
CA ASN A 224 12.61 -7.27 -7.43
C ASN A 224 11.54 -6.22 -7.69
N ILE A 225 10.28 -6.60 -7.85
CA ILE A 225 9.19 -5.69 -8.17
C ILE A 225 8.28 -5.58 -6.96
N MET A 226 8.39 -4.47 -6.25
CA MET A 226 7.53 -4.21 -5.08
C MET A 226 6.06 -4.03 -5.50
N PRO A 227 5.10 -4.29 -4.59
CA PRO A 227 3.72 -3.90 -4.79
C PRO A 227 3.57 -2.46 -5.28
N TYR A 228 2.65 -2.25 -6.21
CA TYR A 228 2.31 -0.95 -6.81
C TYR A 228 3.43 -0.27 -7.62
N SER A 229 4.48 -1.00 -8.01
CA SER A 229 5.58 -0.45 -8.83
C SER A 229 5.11 -0.10 -10.23
N THR A 230 5.36 1.13 -10.66
CA THR A 230 5.34 1.54 -12.06
C THR A 230 6.58 0.99 -12.76
N LEU A 231 6.41 0.45 -13.95
CA LEU A 231 7.48 -0.21 -14.71
C LEU A 231 7.81 0.54 -15.99
N ILE A 232 9.08 0.51 -16.36
CA ILE A 232 9.56 1.03 -17.64
C ILE A 232 10.11 -0.15 -18.44
N PHE A 233 9.58 -0.36 -19.65
CA PHE A 233 10.10 -1.33 -20.58
C PHE A 233 10.53 -0.65 -21.88
N GLU A 234 11.69 -1.04 -22.39
CA GLU A 234 12.05 -0.80 -23.78
C GLU A 234 11.88 -2.13 -24.49
N VAL A 235 11.07 -2.14 -25.55
CA VAL A 235 10.67 -3.33 -26.29
C VAL A 235 10.90 -3.11 -27.77
N GLU A 236 11.63 -4.01 -28.39
CA GLU A 236 11.76 -4.13 -29.85
C GLU A 236 10.87 -5.29 -30.32
N LEU A 237 9.92 -5.01 -31.19
CA LEU A 237 9.09 -6.02 -31.85
C LEU A 237 9.84 -6.52 -33.10
N VAL A 238 10.52 -7.66 -32.96
CA VAL A 238 11.37 -8.22 -34.00
C VAL A 238 10.54 -8.87 -35.09
N LYS A 239 9.51 -9.64 -34.71
CA LYS A 239 8.66 -10.37 -35.66
C LYS A 239 7.28 -10.66 -35.11
N VAL A 240 6.27 -10.63 -35.97
CA VAL A 240 4.91 -11.13 -35.76
C VAL A 240 4.77 -12.50 -36.46
N LYS A 241 4.27 -13.52 -35.75
CA LYS A 241 4.08 -14.89 -36.28
C LYS A 241 2.60 -15.17 -36.54
#